data_6d95c68c1d09cd98105be57e646ea2e4
#
_entry.id   6d95c68c1d09cd98105be57e646ea2e4
#
_cell.length_a   1.000
_cell.length_b   1.000
_cell.length_c   1.000
_cell.angle_alpha   90.00
_cell.angle_beta   90.00
_cell.angle_gamma   90.00
#
_symmetry.space_group_name_H-M   'P 1'
#
loop_
_entity.id
_entity.type
_entity.pdbx_description
1 polymer ?
#
loop_
_entity_poly.entity_id
_entity_poly.type
_entity_poly.pdbx_seq_one_letter_code
_entity_poly.pdbx_strand_id
1 'polypeptide(L)'
;ITRILNENDISYTDFGGNKLPLYKKILEAVEICKKEKINCIIGIGGCTCMDMAKIISFVCMNEDHEDYIFAKKDPVGKKHLETILIPTYASGGSEIDAVSEVDDLEKHRHGSLYGIYADYAILNPEFTYSVSKKLTVNGALVSFIQMAISYIKNENPVGKVIGRALMKML
;
A
#
# COMPACT_ATOMS: atom_id res chain seq x y z
N ILE A 1 11.71 -1.34 -14.63
CA ILE A 1 11.87 -2.46 -13.68
C ILE A 1 11.91 -3.78 -14.42
N THR A 2 10.94 -4.12 -15.26
CA THR A 2 10.92 -5.40 -16.02
C THR A 2 12.22 -5.64 -16.82
N ARG A 3 12.80 -4.59 -17.43
CA ARG A 3 14.10 -4.68 -18.08
C ARG A 3 15.19 -5.12 -17.10
N ILE A 4 15.27 -4.53 -15.91
CA ILE A 4 16.27 -4.86 -14.88
C ILE A 4 16.08 -6.32 -14.41
N LEU A 5 14.84 -6.76 -14.20
CA LEU A 5 14.55 -8.14 -13.82
C LEU A 5 15.04 -9.13 -14.89
N ASN A 6 14.74 -8.84 -16.17
CA ASN A 6 15.18 -9.68 -17.29
C ASN A 6 16.71 -9.69 -17.48
N GLU A 7 17.38 -8.53 -17.32
CA GLU A 7 18.84 -8.42 -17.39
C GLU A 7 19.57 -9.19 -16.28
N ASN A 8 18.87 -9.50 -15.20
CA ASN A 8 19.41 -10.24 -14.05
C ASN A 8 18.80 -11.66 -13.90
N ASP A 9 18.14 -12.19 -14.93
CA ASP A 9 17.52 -13.51 -14.95
C ASP A 9 16.52 -13.75 -13.79
N ILE A 10 15.84 -12.67 -13.34
CA ILE A 10 14.83 -12.76 -12.29
C ILE A 10 13.47 -13.02 -12.94
N SER A 11 12.90 -14.19 -12.66
CA SER A 11 11.56 -14.54 -13.11
C SER A 11 10.51 -13.68 -12.38
N TYR A 12 9.51 -13.20 -13.10
CA TYR A 12 8.40 -12.42 -12.52
C TYR A 12 7.09 -12.72 -13.23
N THR A 13 5.99 -12.46 -12.51
CA THR A 13 4.63 -12.51 -13.05
C THR A 13 4.01 -11.12 -12.88
N ASP A 14 3.48 -10.55 -13.96
CA ASP A 14 2.83 -9.24 -13.94
C ASP A 14 1.34 -9.39 -13.58
N PHE A 15 0.88 -8.59 -12.63
CA PHE A 15 -0.51 -8.51 -12.20
C PHE A 15 -0.93 -7.04 -12.10
N GLY A 16 -1.23 -6.43 -13.26
CA GLY A 16 -1.47 -4.99 -13.36
C GLY A 16 -2.91 -4.60 -13.70
N GLY A 17 -3.11 -3.28 -13.89
CA GLY A 17 -4.35 -2.70 -14.37
C GLY A 17 -5.46 -2.51 -13.32
N ASN A 18 -5.18 -2.70 -12.05
CA ASN A 18 -6.14 -2.54 -10.96
C ASN A 18 -6.36 -1.05 -10.64
N LYS A 19 -7.62 -0.60 -10.67
CA LYS A 19 -8.00 0.79 -10.37
C LYS A 19 -8.49 0.99 -8.94
N LEU A 20 -8.94 -0.09 -8.29
CA LEU A 20 -9.47 -0.11 -6.93
C LEU A 20 -8.87 -1.31 -6.18
N PRO A 21 -8.68 -1.21 -4.85
CA PRO A 21 -8.16 -2.30 -4.03
C PRO A 21 -9.27 -3.32 -3.74
N LEU A 22 -9.68 -4.07 -4.76
CA LEU A 22 -10.77 -5.04 -4.64
C LEU A 22 -10.30 -6.36 -4.04
N TYR A 23 -11.01 -6.84 -3.01
CA TYR A 23 -10.70 -8.09 -2.32
C TYR A 23 -10.68 -9.30 -3.28
N LYS A 24 -11.62 -9.37 -4.22
CA LYS A 24 -11.63 -10.40 -5.25
C LYS A 24 -10.34 -10.42 -6.07
N LYS A 25 -9.82 -9.24 -6.45
CA LYS A 25 -8.57 -9.14 -7.21
C LYS A 25 -7.36 -9.54 -6.38
N ILE A 26 -7.39 -9.27 -5.09
CA ILE A 26 -6.37 -9.75 -4.16
C ILE A 26 -6.35 -11.27 -4.12
N LEU A 27 -7.50 -11.92 -3.99
CA LEU A 27 -7.60 -13.38 -3.99
C LEU A 27 -7.13 -14.00 -5.32
N GLU A 28 -7.48 -13.41 -6.47
CA GLU A 28 -6.96 -13.85 -7.78
C GLU A 28 -5.41 -13.78 -7.81
N ALA A 29 -4.81 -12.72 -7.30
CA ALA A 29 -3.37 -12.58 -7.23
C ALA A 29 -2.73 -13.60 -6.27
N VAL A 30 -3.36 -13.88 -5.13
CA VAL A 30 -2.90 -14.87 -4.16
C VAL A 30 -2.85 -16.28 -4.79
N GLU A 31 -3.85 -16.65 -5.59
CA GLU A 31 -3.84 -17.93 -6.31
C GLU A 31 -2.67 -18.01 -7.31
N ILE A 32 -2.37 -16.90 -8.01
CA ILE A 32 -1.20 -16.83 -8.89
C ILE A 32 0.07 -16.99 -8.07
N CYS A 33 0.20 -16.28 -6.94
CA CYS A 33 1.37 -16.36 -6.07
C CYS A 33 1.62 -17.78 -5.58
N LYS A 34 0.59 -18.50 -5.15
CA LYS A 34 0.69 -19.88 -4.70
C LYS A 34 1.11 -20.82 -5.83
N LYS A 35 0.48 -20.69 -7.01
CA LYS A 35 0.75 -21.51 -8.18
C LYS A 35 2.18 -21.33 -8.68
N GLU A 36 2.64 -20.10 -8.81
CA GLU A 36 3.96 -19.75 -9.34
C GLU A 36 5.06 -19.75 -8.25
N LYS A 37 4.69 -20.04 -6.98
CA LYS A 37 5.59 -20.05 -5.81
C LYS A 37 6.33 -18.72 -5.64
N ILE A 38 5.61 -17.63 -5.77
CA ILE A 38 6.14 -16.28 -5.59
C ILE A 38 6.60 -16.12 -4.14
N ASN A 39 7.76 -15.52 -3.93
CA ASN A 39 8.36 -15.26 -2.61
C ASN A 39 8.53 -13.77 -2.30
N CYS A 40 8.38 -12.90 -3.30
CA CYS A 40 8.49 -11.45 -3.14
C CYS A 40 7.39 -10.76 -3.95
N ILE A 41 6.77 -9.73 -3.38
CA ILE A 41 5.76 -8.90 -4.04
C ILE A 41 6.35 -7.50 -4.29
N ILE A 42 6.30 -7.05 -5.53
CA ILE A 42 6.71 -5.68 -5.89
C ILE A 42 5.47 -4.86 -6.24
N GLY A 43 5.11 -3.90 -5.39
CA GLY A 43 4.01 -2.96 -5.62
C GLY A 43 4.51 -1.68 -6.27
N ILE A 44 4.13 -1.43 -7.54
CA ILE A 44 4.57 -0.26 -8.31
C ILE A 44 3.35 0.57 -8.67
N GLY A 45 3.19 1.76 -8.09
CA GLY A 45 2.03 2.59 -8.37
C GLY A 45 1.68 3.59 -7.28
N GLY A 46 0.40 3.93 -7.18
CA GLY A 46 -0.14 4.72 -6.08
C GLY A 46 -0.58 3.86 -4.90
N CYS A 47 -1.24 4.48 -3.90
CA CYS A 47 -1.69 3.80 -2.67
C CYS A 47 -2.47 2.52 -2.95
N THR A 48 -3.43 2.53 -3.88
CA THR A 48 -4.20 1.33 -4.26
C THR A 48 -3.32 0.14 -4.58
N CYS A 49 -2.28 0.34 -5.40
CA CYS A 49 -1.37 -0.73 -5.81
C CYS A 49 -0.52 -1.20 -4.63
N MET A 50 -0.03 -0.27 -3.82
CA MET A 50 0.82 -0.56 -2.67
C MET A 50 0.04 -1.27 -1.56
N ASP A 51 -1.19 -0.84 -1.28
CA ASP A 51 -2.10 -1.51 -0.34
C ASP A 51 -2.41 -2.93 -0.78
N MET A 52 -2.74 -3.13 -2.06
CA MET A 52 -2.95 -4.47 -2.62
C MET A 52 -1.70 -5.34 -2.45
N ALA A 53 -0.51 -4.81 -2.73
CA ALA A 53 0.74 -5.57 -2.58
C ALA A 53 0.96 -6.04 -1.14
N LYS A 54 0.77 -5.17 -0.14
CA LYS A 54 0.86 -5.52 1.28
C LYS A 54 -0.19 -6.58 1.67
N ILE A 55 -1.44 -6.42 1.23
CA ILE A 55 -2.50 -7.38 1.55
C ILE A 55 -2.25 -8.73 0.86
N ILE A 56 -1.84 -8.75 -0.41
CA ILE A 56 -1.49 -9.99 -1.14
C ILE A 56 -0.38 -10.73 -0.39
N SER A 57 0.70 -10.02 0.00
CA SER A 57 1.82 -10.63 0.72
C SER A 57 1.38 -11.27 2.04
N PHE A 58 0.49 -10.62 2.77
CA PHE A 58 -0.07 -11.12 4.03
C PHE A 58 -0.99 -12.33 3.82
N VAL A 59 -1.92 -12.24 2.87
CA VAL A 59 -2.90 -13.31 2.59
C VAL A 59 -2.22 -14.59 2.09
N CYS A 60 -1.13 -14.47 1.33
CA CYS A 60 -0.34 -15.63 0.90
C CYS A 60 0.18 -16.48 2.06
N MET A 61 0.40 -15.89 3.23
CA MET A 61 1.00 -16.53 4.39
C MET A 61 0.00 -16.83 5.52
N ASN A 62 -1.25 -16.36 5.42
CA ASN A 62 -2.23 -16.45 6.51
C ASN A 62 -3.61 -16.86 5.99
N GLU A 63 -4.01 -18.10 6.28
CA GLU A 63 -5.33 -18.62 5.88
C GLU A 63 -6.48 -17.92 6.62
N ASP A 64 -6.24 -17.47 7.85
CA ASP A 64 -7.17 -16.74 8.72
C ASP A 64 -7.20 -15.22 8.45
N HIS A 65 -6.77 -14.78 7.26
CA HIS A 65 -6.57 -13.37 6.90
C HIS A 65 -7.84 -12.50 7.02
N GLU A 66 -9.04 -13.05 6.83
CA GLU A 66 -10.30 -12.28 6.97
C GLU A 66 -10.47 -11.69 8.39
N ASP A 67 -10.00 -12.39 9.42
CA ASP A 67 -10.04 -11.90 10.81
C ASP A 67 -9.26 -10.60 10.98
N TYR A 68 -8.14 -10.47 10.29
CA TYR A 68 -7.25 -9.30 10.37
C TYR A 68 -7.74 -8.15 9.50
N ILE A 69 -8.27 -8.45 8.32
CA ILE A 69 -8.72 -7.46 7.35
C ILE A 69 -10.10 -6.88 7.74
N PHE A 70 -11.07 -7.74 8.07
CA PHE A 70 -12.46 -7.31 8.26
C PHE A 70 -12.89 -7.27 9.72
N ALA A 71 -12.33 -8.10 10.60
CA ALA A 71 -12.60 -8.07 12.04
C ALA A 71 -11.56 -7.30 12.84
N LYS A 72 -10.54 -6.69 12.18
CA LYS A 72 -9.52 -5.82 12.79
C LYS A 72 -8.72 -6.48 13.90
N LYS A 73 -8.48 -7.79 13.81
CA LYS A 73 -7.61 -8.50 14.74
C LYS A 73 -6.16 -8.02 14.54
N ASP A 74 -5.40 -7.94 15.62
CA ASP A 74 -4.00 -7.51 15.56
C ASP A 74 -3.13 -8.60 14.91
N PRO A 75 -2.37 -8.30 13.82
CA PRO A 75 -1.52 -9.26 13.15
C PRO A 75 -0.14 -9.44 13.80
N VAL A 76 0.07 -9.01 15.03
CA VAL A 76 1.36 -9.18 15.74
C VAL A 76 1.84 -10.63 15.66
N GLY A 77 3.08 -10.80 15.20
CA GLY A 77 3.72 -12.12 15.02
C GLY A 77 3.29 -12.88 13.76
N LYS A 78 2.40 -12.35 12.94
CA LYS A 78 2.06 -12.92 11.63
C LYS A 78 3.15 -12.63 10.61
N LYS A 79 3.31 -13.54 9.65
CA LYS A 79 4.28 -13.42 8.56
C LYS A 79 3.60 -12.88 7.29
N HIS A 80 4.38 -12.28 6.43
CA HIS A 80 4.01 -11.92 5.06
C HIS A 80 5.16 -12.28 4.11
N LEU A 81 4.90 -12.31 2.81
CA LEU A 81 5.96 -12.40 1.81
C LEU A 81 6.77 -11.11 1.79
N GLU A 82 8.04 -11.20 1.41
CA GLU A 82 8.87 -10.01 1.22
C GLU A 82 8.18 -9.02 0.27
N THR A 83 8.17 -7.74 0.64
CA THR A 83 7.39 -6.72 -0.06
C THR A 83 8.23 -5.49 -0.34
N ILE A 84 8.31 -5.11 -1.62
CA ILE A 84 9.01 -3.92 -2.11
C ILE A 84 7.98 -2.96 -2.68
N LEU A 85 7.93 -1.73 -2.20
CA LEU A 85 7.00 -0.72 -2.70
C LEU A 85 7.73 0.42 -3.42
N ILE A 86 7.20 0.80 -4.58
CA ILE A 86 7.76 1.82 -5.46
C ILE A 86 6.64 2.80 -5.82
N PRO A 87 6.50 3.90 -5.09
CA PRO A 87 5.48 4.89 -5.38
C PRO A 87 5.77 5.61 -6.69
N THR A 88 4.75 5.74 -7.53
CA THR A 88 4.76 6.55 -8.77
C THR A 88 3.86 7.77 -8.67
N TYR A 89 3.31 8.01 -7.48
CA TYR A 89 2.39 9.09 -7.18
C TYR A 89 2.46 9.43 -5.68
N ALA A 90 2.84 10.65 -5.37
CA ALA A 90 2.91 11.14 -3.99
C ALA A 90 1.49 11.43 -3.45
N SER A 91 1.09 10.76 -2.36
CA SER A 91 -0.24 10.86 -1.78
C SER A 91 -0.25 10.44 -0.30
N GLY A 92 -0.86 9.31 0.05
CA GLY A 92 -1.12 8.87 1.42
C GLY A 92 0.07 8.24 2.16
N GLY A 93 1.18 7.92 1.49
CA GLY A 93 2.36 7.36 2.16
C GLY A 93 2.29 5.85 2.43
N SER A 94 1.50 5.09 1.65
CA SER A 94 1.33 3.64 1.83
C SER A 94 2.65 2.85 1.78
N GLU A 95 3.68 3.40 1.16
CA GLU A 95 5.02 2.80 1.08
C GLU A 95 5.77 2.75 2.41
N ILE A 96 5.37 3.60 3.37
CA ILE A 96 6.03 3.71 4.68
C ILE A 96 5.07 3.53 5.85
N ASP A 97 3.79 3.37 5.61
CA ASP A 97 2.79 3.14 6.66
C ASP A 97 2.43 1.65 6.81
N ALA A 98 1.75 1.34 7.92
CA ALA A 98 1.32 0.00 8.27
C ALA A 98 -0.15 -0.26 7.98
N VAL A 99 -0.81 0.60 7.20
CA VAL A 99 -2.24 0.49 6.89
C VAL A 99 -2.42 0.13 5.43
N SER A 100 -3.34 -0.77 5.15
CA SER A 100 -3.72 -1.12 3.78
C SER A 100 -5.22 -1.32 3.72
N GLU A 101 -5.86 -0.71 2.73
CA GLU A 101 -7.31 -0.71 2.62
C GLU A 101 -7.80 -1.57 1.44
N VAL A 102 -8.99 -2.17 1.59
CA VAL A 102 -9.57 -3.06 0.60
C VAL A 102 -11.10 -3.02 0.65
N ASP A 103 -11.72 -3.10 -0.53
CA ASP A 103 -13.16 -3.17 -0.69
C ASP A 103 -13.60 -4.57 -1.15
N ASP A 104 -14.50 -5.18 -0.40
CA ASP A 104 -15.22 -6.38 -0.79
C ASP A 104 -16.62 -5.99 -1.28
N LEU A 105 -16.73 -5.82 -2.58
CA LEU A 105 -18.01 -5.41 -3.20
C LEU A 105 -19.06 -6.52 -3.19
N GLU A 106 -18.65 -7.78 -3.10
CA GLU A 106 -19.58 -8.91 -3.07
C GLU A 106 -20.33 -8.98 -1.74
N LYS A 107 -19.62 -8.69 -0.63
CA LYS A 107 -20.19 -8.65 0.72
C LYS A 107 -20.52 -7.23 1.20
N HIS A 108 -20.41 -6.22 0.33
CA HIS A 108 -20.66 -4.80 0.64
C HIS A 108 -19.95 -4.34 1.92
N ARG A 109 -18.66 -4.68 2.08
CA ARG A 109 -17.87 -4.34 3.27
C ARG A 109 -16.54 -3.72 2.87
N HIS A 110 -16.05 -2.83 3.73
CA HIS A 110 -14.72 -2.26 3.67
C HIS A 110 -13.84 -2.89 4.74
N GLY A 111 -12.61 -3.22 4.40
CA GLY A 111 -11.63 -3.81 5.31
C GLY A 111 -10.33 -3.00 5.35
N SER A 112 -9.61 -3.13 6.45
CA SER A 112 -8.30 -2.52 6.63
C SER A 112 -7.37 -3.49 7.34
N LEU A 113 -6.23 -3.77 6.73
CA LEU A 113 -5.15 -4.52 7.36
C LEU A 113 -4.20 -3.52 8.04
N TYR A 114 -3.97 -3.71 9.34
CA TYR A 114 -3.08 -2.88 10.15
C TYR A 114 -1.81 -3.65 10.52
N GLY A 115 -0.71 -2.94 10.79
CA GLY A 115 0.50 -3.52 11.38
C GLY A 115 1.42 -4.24 10.39
N ILE A 116 1.14 -4.20 9.08
CA ILE A 116 1.99 -4.79 8.05
C ILE A 116 2.67 -3.68 7.25
N TYR A 117 3.97 -3.56 7.44
CA TYR A 117 4.85 -2.66 6.68
C TYR A 117 5.43 -3.37 5.47
N ALA A 118 5.84 -2.59 4.47
CA ALA A 118 6.73 -3.12 3.44
C ALA A 118 8.14 -3.32 4.00
N ASP A 119 8.86 -4.32 3.48
CA ASP A 119 10.26 -4.55 3.86
C ASP A 119 11.19 -3.49 3.24
N TYR A 120 10.84 -3.04 2.02
CA TYR A 120 11.59 -2.01 1.30
C TYR A 120 10.66 -1.00 0.63
N ALA A 121 11.07 0.27 0.67
CA ALA A 121 10.44 1.35 -0.08
C ALA A 121 11.49 2.04 -0.96
N ILE A 122 11.24 2.12 -2.27
CA ILE A 122 12.15 2.77 -3.23
C ILE A 122 11.54 4.10 -3.66
N LEU A 123 12.03 5.18 -3.06
CA LEU A 123 11.53 6.55 -3.29
C LEU A 123 12.40 7.23 -4.34
N ASN A 124 11.98 7.19 -5.61
CA ASN A 124 12.62 7.94 -6.70
C ASN A 124 11.62 8.96 -7.28
N PRO A 125 11.85 10.27 -7.07
CA PRO A 125 10.98 11.32 -7.58
C PRO A 125 10.76 11.29 -9.10
N GLU A 126 11.72 10.76 -9.87
CA GLU A 126 11.60 10.64 -11.34
C GLU A 126 10.40 9.80 -11.76
N PHE A 127 10.01 8.81 -10.95
CA PHE A 127 8.84 7.97 -11.24
C PHE A 127 7.51 8.74 -11.15
N THR A 128 7.51 9.95 -10.58
CA THR A 128 6.33 10.81 -10.48
C THR A 128 6.24 11.86 -11.59
N TYR A 129 7.26 12.03 -12.46
CA TYR A 129 7.31 13.11 -13.45
C TYR A 129 6.21 13.05 -14.51
N SER A 130 5.69 11.86 -14.81
CA SER A 130 4.58 11.69 -15.75
C SER A 130 3.20 11.93 -15.15
N VAL A 131 3.12 12.19 -13.83
CA VAL A 131 1.85 12.44 -13.14
C VAL A 131 1.26 13.77 -13.60
N SER A 132 -0.03 13.78 -13.92
CA SER A 132 -0.70 15.01 -14.33
C SER A 132 -0.77 16.03 -13.19
N LYS A 133 -0.76 17.33 -13.54
CA LYS A 133 -0.90 18.41 -12.55
C LYS A 133 -2.12 18.22 -11.64
N LYS A 134 -3.24 17.75 -12.21
CA LYS A 134 -4.47 17.48 -11.44
C LYS A 134 -4.22 16.41 -10.36
N LEU A 135 -3.58 15.31 -10.71
CA LEU A 135 -3.28 14.26 -9.73
C LEU A 135 -2.25 14.73 -8.70
N THR A 136 -1.23 15.50 -9.09
CA THR A 136 -0.27 16.07 -8.14
C THR A 136 -0.96 16.94 -7.09
N VAL A 137 -1.86 17.82 -7.52
CA VAL A 137 -2.65 18.68 -6.61
C VAL A 137 -3.56 17.83 -5.72
N ASN A 138 -4.20 16.79 -6.26
CA ASN A 138 -5.04 15.90 -5.47
C ASN A 138 -4.20 15.16 -4.39
N GLY A 139 -3.01 14.70 -4.73
CA GLY A 139 -2.11 14.04 -3.76
C GLY A 139 -1.68 14.98 -2.64
N ALA A 140 -1.28 16.20 -2.98
CA ALA A 140 -0.95 17.22 -1.99
C ALA A 140 -2.15 17.53 -1.07
N LEU A 141 -3.37 17.63 -1.65
CA LEU A 141 -4.58 17.85 -0.87
C LEU A 141 -4.89 16.69 0.08
N VAL A 142 -4.75 15.45 -0.37
CA VAL A 142 -4.92 14.25 0.48
C VAL A 142 -3.94 14.29 1.65
N SER A 143 -2.66 14.54 1.38
CA SER A 143 -1.63 14.65 2.41
C SER A 143 -1.94 15.79 3.40
N PHE A 144 -2.36 16.96 2.90
CA PHE A 144 -2.76 18.07 3.75
C PHE A 144 -3.94 17.72 4.65
N ILE A 145 -4.99 17.10 4.10
CA ILE A 145 -6.18 16.70 4.87
C ILE A 145 -5.82 15.70 5.97
N GLN A 146 -5.00 14.69 5.66
CA GLN A 146 -4.55 13.71 6.65
C GLN A 146 -3.78 14.37 7.81
N MET A 147 -2.87 15.30 7.48
CA MET A 147 -2.13 16.06 8.49
C MET A 147 -3.04 16.99 9.30
N ALA A 148 -4.02 17.65 8.66
CA ALA A 148 -4.97 18.50 9.34
C ALA A 148 -5.87 17.71 10.30
N ILE A 149 -6.37 16.54 9.89
CA ILE A 149 -7.15 15.64 10.75
C ILE A 149 -6.31 15.17 11.93
N SER A 150 -5.08 14.76 11.67
CA SER A 150 -4.14 14.34 12.72
C SER A 150 -3.85 15.47 13.69
N TYR A 151 -3.62 16.70 13.21
CA TYR A 151 -3.43 17.89 14.04
C TYR A 151 -4.62 18.20 14.93
N ILE A 152 -5.85 18.10 14.40
CA ILE A 152 -7.09 18.39 15.14
C ILE A 152 -7.35 17.33 16.20
N LYS A 153 -7.19 16.05 15.85
CA LYS A 153 -7.49 14.91 16.75
C LYS A 153 -6.40 14.63 17.77
N ASN A 154 -5.18 15.08 17.53
CA ASN A 154 -4.05 14.75 18.40
C ASN A 154 -4.02 15.69 19.62
N GLU A 155 -4.05 15.10 20.82
CA GLU A 155 -3.92 15.83 22.08
C GLU A 155 -2.44 16.04 22.47
N ASN A 156 -1.52 15.28 21.88
CA ASN A 156 -0.09 15.42 22.16
C ASN A 156 0.48 16.72 21.58
N PRO A 157 1.07 17.61 22.40
CA PRO A 157 1.65 18.87 21.93
C PRO A 157 2.72 18.71 20.85
N VAL A 158 3.55 17.65 20.95
CA VAL A 158 4.59 17.37 19.95
C VAL A 158 3.97 17.01 18.60
N GLY A 159 2.94 16.17 18.59
CA GLY A 159 2.20 15.83 17.37
C GLY A 159 1.58 17.07 16.71
N LYS A 160 1.06 18.02 17.51
CA LYS A 160 0.55 19.30 17.00
C LYS A 160 1.63 20.17 16.37
N VAL A 161 2.80 20.25 16.98
CA VAL A 161 3.94 21.03 16.42
C VAL A 161 4.38 20.44 15.09
N ILE A 162 4.57 19.12 15.02
CA ILE A 162 4.96 18.41 13.80
C ILE A 162 3.89 18.59 12.72
N GLY A 163 2.62 18.36 13.02
CA GLY A 163 1.52 18.51 12.06
C GLY A 163 1.44 19.92 11.48
N ARG A 164 1.59 20.97 12.33
CA ARG A 164 1.63 22.36 11.87
C ARG A 164 2.83 22.64 10.97
N ALA A 165 4.01 22.08 11.29
CA ALA A 165 5.21 22.26 10.47
C ALA A 165 5.02 21.62 9.09
N LEU A 166 4.55 20.38 9.03
CA LEU A 166 4.31 19.65 7.78
C LEU A 166 3.27 20.34 6.88
N MET A 167 2.15 20.83 7.45
CA MET A 167 1.15 21.57 6.68
C MET A 167 1.68 22.85 6.03
N LYS A 168 2.75 23.45 6.59
CA LYS A 168 3.38 24.64 6.01
C LYS A 168 4.38 24.33 4.90
N MET A 169 4.82 23.07 4.79
CA MET A 169 5.77 22.60 3.78
C MET A 169 5.09 22.17 2.48
N LEU A 170 3.79 21.92 2.49
CA LEU A 170 2.96 21.62 1.32
C LEU A 170 2.48 22.87 0.60
#